data_b4f263980fd3810d3539973061361216
#
_entry.id   b4f263980fd3810d3539973061361216
#
_cell.length_a   1.000
_cell.length_b   1.000
_cell.length_c   1.000
_cell.angle_alpha   90.00
_cell.angle_beta   90.00
_cell.angle_gamma   90.00
#
_symmetry.space_group_name_H-M   'P 1'
#
loop_
_entity.id
_entity.type
_entity.pdbx_description
1 polymer ?
#
loop_
_entity_poly.entity_id
_entity_poly.type
_entity_poly.pdbx_seq_one_letter_code
_entity_poly.pdbx_strand_id
1 'polypeptide(L)'
;MFWQILQASSASDSEHRAGRMNIADSLEKDRVERRKMNICNKPPNKTAPEKEGETTAEVQSQHSRRNGWSWPLHPFQIIAWLLYLFFALIGFGILVPLLPHHWVPAGYICPGVFFICHLVVHFTAVSIDPADASVRENKYLGQLTTFSRDQHFHVIENRHCHVCDVDVSSKSKHCGTCNKCVCGFDHHCKWLNNCVGERNYWLFLNSVISAILGLVLLLFIAFYVLVEFFVNPMMLRTNQHFEVLKNDTDIWFVFLPAAPIETQAPAILVLAGILILLGLLTVILLGHLLIFHIYLMWNKLTTYEYIVQQRPRQEMKEVNKQLESCPPPVRPTQEGNSLCLLPSPVQLNYLLLELL
;
A
#
# COMPACT_ATOMS: atom_id res chain seq x y z
N MET A 1 -28.40 30.49 -18.37
CA MET A 1 -27.00 30.96 -18.30
C MET A 1 -26.03 29.84 -17.90
N PHE A 2 -26.41 28.88 -17.09
CA PHE A 2 -25.55 27.72 -16.66
C PHE A 2 -25.35 26.66 -17.74
N TRP A 3 -26.30 26.48 -18.64
CA TRP A 3 -26.26 25.51 -19.76
C TRP A 3 -25.38 25.91 -20.94
N GLN A 4 -25.16 27.22 -21.13
CA GLN A 4 -24.31 27.72 -22.22
C GLN A 4 -22.81 27.62 -21.91
N ILE A 5 -22.43 27.58 -20.61
CA ILE A 5 -21.04 27.46 -20.19
C ILE A 5 -20.56 25.98 -20.35
N LEU A 6 -21.48 25.01 -20.22
CA LEU A 6 -21.15 23.58 -20.39
C LEU A 6 -20.96 23.16 -21.85
N GLN A 7 -21.64 23.85 -22.81
CA GLN A 7 -21.44 23.56 -24.24
C GLN A 7 -20.16 24.18 -24.81
N ALA A 8 -19.70 25.30 -24.29
CA ALA A 8 -18.45 25.92 -24.73
C ALA A 8 -17.20 25.12 -24.22
N SER A 9 -17.29 24.46 -23.06
CA SER A 9 -16.23 23.60 -22.52
C SER A 9 -16.03 22.32 -23.32
N SER A 10 -17.10 21.77 -23.90
CA SER A 10 -17.02 20.48 -24.64
C SER A 10 -16.46 20.63 -26.07
N ALA A 11 -16.59 21.80 -26.67
CA ALA A 11 -16.03 22.10 -28.00
C ALA A 11 -14.51 22.37 -27.97
N SER A 12 -14.04 23.04 -26.90
CA SER A 12 -12.60 23.29 -26.69
C SER A 12 -11.80 21.99 -26.40
N ASP A 13 -12.40 21.01 -25.72
CA ASP A 13 -11.74 19.73 -25.40
C ASP A 13 -11.59 18.80 -26.62
N SER A 14 -12.47 18.91 -27.62
CA SER A 14 -12.37 18.08 -28.83
C SER A 14 -11.25 18.56 -29.77
N GLU A 15 -11.04 19.86 -29.93
CA GLU A 15 -9.93 20.41 -30.73
C GLU A 15 -8.56 20.18 -30.07
N HIS A 16 -8.47 20.29 -28.74
CA HIS A 16 -7.24 19.96 -28.00
C HIS A 16 -6.87 18.47 -28.03
N ARG A 17 -7.84 17.55 -28.15
CA ARG A 17 -7.58 16.13 -28.31
C ARG A 17 -7.08 15.76 -29.72
N ALA A 18 -7.63 16.35 -30.76
CA ALA A 18 -7.20 16.13 -32.13
C ALA A 18 -5.77 16.63 -32.39
N GLY A 19 -5.40 17.78 -31.84
CA GLY A 19 -4.04 18.32 -31.93
C GLY A 19 -3.00 17.49 -31.15
N ARG A 20 -3.37 16.87 -30.02
CA ARG A 20 -2.47 15.99 -29.26
C ARG A 20 -2.23 14.62 -29.91
N MET A 21 -3.21 14.05 -30.65
CA MET A 21 -3.02 12.78 -31.37
C MET A 21 -2.02 12.96 -32.53
N ASN A 22 -2.09 14.05 -33.26
CA ASN A 22 -1.16 14.29 -34.39
C ASN A 22 0.29 14.56 -33.94
N ILE A 23 0.50 15.16 -32.78
CA ILE A 23 1.84 15.38 -32.20
C ILE A 23 2.41 14.08 -31.62
N ALA A 24 1.60 13.23 -31.01
CA ALA A 24 2.02 11.93 -30.48
C ALA A 24 2.47 10.97 -31.59
N ASP A 25 1.75 10.90 -32.70
CA ASP A 25 2.10 10.09 -33.87
C ASP A 25 3.37 10.59 -34.56
N SER A 26 3.58 11.91 -34.62
CA SER A 26 4.79 12.49 -35.18
C SER A 26 6.04 12.19 -34.32
N LEU A 27 5.90 12.26 -32.99
CA LEU A 27 6.98 11.97 -32.04
C LEU A 27 7.32 10.46 -31.99
N GLU A 28 6.33 9.59 -32.19
CA GLU A 28 6.53 8.14 -32.25
C GLU A 28 7.30 7.75 -33.54
N LYS A 29 6.99 8.38 -34.67
CA LYS A 29 7.69 8.19 -35.95
C LYS A 29 9.16 8.64 -35.87
N ASP A 30 9.43 9.78 -35.27
CA ASP A 30 10.79 10.31 -35.02
C ASP A 30 11.58 9.41 -34.05
N ARG A 31 10.92 8.80 -33.08
CA ARG A 31 11.55 7.86 -32.13
C ARG A 31 11.96 6.54 -32.80
N VAL A 32 11.15 6.03 -33.70
CA VAL A 32 11.44 4.81 -34.48
C VAL A 32 12.60 5.05 -35.46
N GLU A 33 12.66 6.23 -36.08
CA GLU A 33 13.74 6.58 -36.99
C GLU A 33 15.08 6.80 -36.28
N ARG A 34 15.09 7.46 -35.12
CA ARG A 34 16.31 7.62 -34.27
C ARG A 34 16.82 6.28 -33.73
N ARG A 35 15.94 5.30 -33.45
CA ARG A 35 16.39 3.94 -33.05
C ARG A 35 17.08 3.21 -34.21
N LYS A 36 16.68 3.43 -35.45
CA LYS A 36 17.34 2.84 -36.64
C LYS A 36 18.72 3.42 -36.90
N MET A 37 18.99 4.70 -36.56
CA MET A 37 20.29 5.34 -36.77
C MET A 37 21.37 5.01 -35.74
N ASN A 38 20.98 4.55 -34.51
CA ASN A 38 21.94 4.25 -33.44
C ASN A 38 22.43 2.81 -33.37
N ILE A 39 22.06 1.95 -34.34
CA ILE A 39 22.47 0.54 -34.37
C ILE A 39 23.86 0.31 -35.06
N CYS A 40 24.41 1.34 -35.71
CA CYS A 40 25.64 1.15 -36.53
C CYS A 40 26.98 1.50 -35.86
N ASN A 41 27.05 1.94 -34.60
CA ASN A 41 28.33 2.33 -33.98
C ASN A 41 28.51 1.88 -32.53
N LYS A 42 28.40 0.57 -32.26
CA LYS A 42 29.00 -0.01 -31.05
C LYS A 42 30.07 -1.03 -31.46
N PRO A 43 31.34 -0.86 -31.01
CA PRO A 43 32.35 -1.89 -31.25
C PRO A 43 31.99 -3.17 -30.47
N PRO A 44 32.34 -4.36 -31.00
CA PRO A 44 32.03 -5.62 -30.33
C PRO A 44 32.80 -5.72 -29.03
N ASN A 45 32.09 -5.96 -27.93
CA ASN A 45 32.68 -6.22 -26.63
C ASN A 45 33.48 -7.53 -26.69
N LYS A 46 34.75 -7.42 -26.30
CA LYS A 46 35.68 -8.53 -26.18
C LYS A 46 35.19 -9.56 -25.18
N THR A 47 35.17 -10.80 -25.61
CA THR A 47 35.07 -12.06 -24.90
C THR A 47 35.56 -12.05 -23.46
N ALA A 48 34.67 -12.34 -22.52
CA ALA A 48 35.02 -12.92 -21.24
C ALA A 48 35.11 -14.46 -21.39
N PRO A 49 36.02 -15.12 -20.68
CA PRO A 49 36.25 -16.56 -20.85
C PRO A 49 35.05 -17.37 -20.32
N GLU A 50 34.64 -18.33 -21.12
CA GLU A 50 33.75 -19.42 -20.73
C GLU A 50 34.31 -20.13 -19.49
N LYS A 51 33.63 -20.03 -18.38
CA LYS A 51 33.74 -20.99 -17.30
C LYS A 51 32.67 -22.04 -17.49
N GLU A 52 33.07 -23.16 -18.09
CA GLU A 52 32.39 -24.42 -17.88
C GLU A 52 32.37 -24.71 -16.39
N GLY A 53 31.21 -24.61 -15.79
CA GLY A 53 30.88 -24.98 -14.45
C GLY A 53 29.41 -25.38 -14.46
N GLU A 54 29.18 -26.69 -14.63
CA GLU A 54 27.90 -27.30 -14.32
C GLU A 54 27.51 -26.93 -12.89
N THR A 55 26.72 -25.90 -12.75
CA THR A 55 25.81 -25.76 -11.63
C THR A 55 24.44 -26.09 -12.19
N THR A 56 23.95 -27.26 -11.86
CA THR A 56 22.53 -27.59 -11.86
C THR A 56 21.82 -26.47 -11.09
N ALA A 57 21.46 -25.42 -11.80
CA ALA A 57 20.47 -24.46 -11.32
C ALA A 57 19.21 -25.32 -11.09
N GLU A 58 18.90 -25.63 -9.82
CA GLU A 58 17.58 -26.07 -9.43
C GLU A 58 16.63 -25.12 -10.12
N VAL A 59 15.91 -25.61 -11.12
CA VAL A 59 14.78 -24.94 -11.73
C VAL A 59 13.76 -24.87 -10.59
N GLN A 60 13.83 -23.79 -9.82
CA GLN A 60 12.93 -23.51 -8.76
C GLN A 60 11.56 -23.37 -9.43
N SER A 61 10.79 -24.45 -9.37
CA SER A 61 9.42 -24.52 -9.88
C SER A 61 8.67 -23.32 -9.35
N GLN A 62 8.49 -22.30 -10.20
CA GLN A 62 7.83 -21.07 -9.82
C GLN A 62 6.35 -21.37 -9.58
N HIS A 63 6.01 -21.62 -8.34
CA HIS A 63 4.65 -21.96 -7.96
C HIS A 63 3.80 -20.69 -7.87
N SER A 64 2.61 -20.71 -8.49
CA SER A 64 1.65 -19.63 -8.41
C SER A 64 1.05 -19.52 -6.99
N ARG A 65 1.03 -18.31 -6.43
CA ARG A 65 0.47 -18.05 -5.09
C ARG A 65 -1.05 -17.93 -5.17
N ARG A 66 -1.75 -18.77 -4.40
CA ARG A 66 -3.21 -18.82 -4.44
C ARG A 66 -3.87 -17.63 -3.70
N ASN A 67 -3.39 -17.29 -2.52
CA ASN A 67 -3.91 -16.21 -1.68
C ASN A 67 -2.81 -15.68 -0.75
N GLY A 68 -3.16 -14.77 0.17
CA GLY A 68 -2.21 -14.15 1.08
C GLY A 68 -1.63 -15.07 2.17
N TRP A 69 -2.16 -16.28 2.34
CA TRP A 69 -1.61 -17.29 3.24
C TRP A 69 -0.50 -18.12 2.59
N SER A 70 -0.31 -18.00 1.28
CA SER A 70 0.73 -18.73 0.55
C SER A 70 2.11 -18.32 1.04
N TRP A 71 2.91 -19.32 1.42
CA TRP A 71 4.28 -19.11 1.91
C TRP A 71 5.21 -18.64 0.78
N PRO A 72 6.22 -17.77 1.07
CA PRO A 72 6.54 -17.12 2.34
C PRO A 72 5.58 -15.95 2.68
N LEU A 73 5.33 -15.77 3.98
CA LEU A 73 4.59 -14.60 4.46
C LEU A 73 5.44 -13.34 4.27
N HIS A 74 4.79 -12.23 3.89
CA HIS A 74 5.50 -10.97 3.72
C HIS A 74 5.74 -10.30 5.10
N PRO A 75 6.93 -9.69 5.36
CA PRO A 75 7.20 -9.03 6.64
C PRO A 75 6.15 -7.98 7.03
N PHE A 76 5.63 -7.20 6.06
CA PHE A 76 4.59 -6.21 6.33
C PHE A 76 3.27 -6.84 6.80
N GLN A 77 2.92 -8.02 6.33
CA GLN A 77 1.76 -8.76 6.83
C GLN A 77 1.94 -9.14 8.30
N ILE A 78 3.13 -9.59 8.69
CA ILE A 78 3.44 -9.92 10.08
C ILE A 78 3.40 -8.66 10.96
N ILE A 79 3.99 -7.55 10.49
CA ILE A 79 3.95 -6.25 11.19
C ILE A 79 2.51 -5.79 11.39
N ALA A 80 1.64 -5.92 10.37
CA ALA A 80 0.22 -5.56 10.52
C ALA A 80 -0.47 -6.36 11.61
N TRP A 81 -0.22 -7.67 11.70
CA TRP A 81 -0.79 -8.52 12.75
C TRP A 81 -0.26 -8.18 14.14
N LEU A 82 1.05 -7.89 14.25
CA LEU A 82 1.65 -7.47 15.52
C LEU A 82 1.10 -6.12 15.99
N LEU A 83 0.93 -5.16 15.07
CA LEU A 83 0.29 -3.86 15.39
C LEU A 83 -1.16 -4.05 15.83
N TYR A 84 -1.92 -4.89 15.12
CA TYR A 84 -3.29 -5.20 15.51
C TYR A 84 -3.38 -5.79 16.92
N LEU A 85 -2.54 -6.78 17.24
CA LEU A 85 -2.46 -7.38 18.57
C LEU A 85 -2.02 -6.38 19.63
N PHE A 86 -1.06 -5.52 19.34
CA PHE A 86 -0.61 -4.45 20.23
C PHE A 86 -1.75 -3.49 20.55
N PHE A 87 -2.44 -2.95 19.54
CA PHE A 87 -3.56 -2.05 19.77
C PHE A 87 -4.72 -2.72 20.53
N ALA A 88 -5.02 -3.97 20.22
CA ALA A 88 -6.04 -4.72 20.93
C ALA A 88 -5.65 -4.94 22.41
N LEU A 89 -4.43 -5.40 22.68
CA LEU A 89 -3.98 -5.73 24.04
C LEU A 89 -3.88 -4.48 24.93
N ILE A 90 -3.20 -3.43 24.43
CA ILE A 90 -3.02 -2.21 25.22
C ILE A 90 -4.33 -1.43 25.33
N GLY A 91 -5.07 -1.30 24.21
CA GLY A 91 -6.34 -0.58 24.20
C GLY A 91 -7.38 -1.21 25.10
N PHE A 92 -7.75 -2.45 24.84
CA PHE A 92 -8.82 -3.12 25.57
C PHE A 92 -8.37 -3.72 26.91
N GLY A 93 -7.10 -4.12 27.05
CA GLY A 93 -6.59 -4.68 28.30
C GLY A 93 -6.16 -3.65 29.32
N ILE A 94 -5.73 -2.49 28.90
CA ILE A 94 -5.18 -1.46 29.81
C ILE A 94 -6.03 -0.19 29.83
N LEU A 95 -6.24 0.45 28.66
CA LEU A 95 -6.79 1.80 28.62
C LEU A 95 -8.32 1.83 28.83
N VAL A 96 -9.06 0.93 28.20
CA VAL A 96 -10.52 0.86 28.34
C VAL A 96 -10.94 0.57 29.81
N PRO A 97 -10.31 -0.37 30.55
CA PRO A 97 -10.63 -0.60 31.96
C PRO A 97 -10.38 0.58 32.90
N LEU A 98 -9.53 1.51 32.50
CA LEU A 98 -9.25 2.73 33.29
C LEU A 98 -10.29 3.83 33.08
N LEU A 99 -11.22 3.68 32.15
CA LEU A 99 -12.32 4.64 31.97
C LEU A 99 -13.22 4.67 33.20
N PRO A 100 -13.91 5.81 33.51
CA PRO A 100 -14.95 5.86 34.48
C PRO A 100 -15.98 4.76 34.26
N HIS A 101 -16.46 4.09 35.31
CA HIS A 101 -17.27 2.87 35.26
C HIS A 101 -18.44 2.93 34.25
N HIS A 102 -19.12 4.06 34.14
CA HIS A 102 -20.24 4.25 33.23
C HIS A 102 -19.82 4.33 31.74
N TRP A 103 -18.55 4.64 31.42
CA TRP A 103 -18.02 4.70 30.09
C TRP A 103 -17.34 3.37 29.61
N VAL A 104 -17.02 2.49 30.57
CA VAL A 104 -16.34 1.21 30.24
C VAL A 104 -17.11 0.39 29.20
N PRO A 105 -18.46 0.20 29.32
CA PRO A 105 -19.19 -0.56 28.29
C PRO A 105 -19.09 0.06 26.90
N ALA A 106 -19.22 1.39 26.81
CA ALA A 106 -19.08 2.10 25.53
C ALA A 106 -17.64 2.01 24.99
N GLY A 107 -16.62 2.07 25.87
CA GLY A 107 -15.21 1.90 25.51
C GLY A 107 -14.88 0.52 24.94
N TYR A 108 -15.57 -0.53 25.37
CA TYR A 108 -15.44 -1.86 24.78
C TYR A 108 -16.25 -2.02 23.49
N ILE A 109 -17.50 -1.59 23.48
CA ILE A 109 -18.44 -1.85 22.38
C ILE A 109 -18.06 -1.03 21.15
N CYS A 110 -17.89 0.30 21.27
CA CYS A 110 -17.70 1.17 20.12
C CYS A 110 -16.42 0.85 19.32
N PRO A 111 -15.21 0.84 19.89
CA PRO A 111 -14.03 0.46 19.15
C PRO A 111 -14.00 -1.05 18.86
N GLY A 112 -14.55 -1.91 19.74
CA GLY A 112 -14.59 -3.35 19.60
C GLY A 112 -15.32 -3.82 18.33
N VAL A 113 -16.45 -3.20 18.00
CA VAL A 113 -17.18 -3.48 16.76
C VAL A 113 -16.29 -3.26 15.54
N PHE A 114 -15.55 -2.16 15.47
CA PHE A 114 -14.65 -1.88 14.34
C PHE A 114 -13.43 -2.80 14.32
N PHE A 115 -12.88 -3.15 15.48
CA PHE A 115 -11.78 -4.13 15.57
C PHE A 115 -12.21 -5.51 15.07
N ILE A 116 -13.38 -6.00 15.46
CA ILE A 116 -13.90 -7.28 14.97
C ILE A 116 -14.23 -7.20 13.48
N CYS A 117 -14.88 -6.12 13.05
CA CYS A 117 -15.16 -5.90 11.63
C CYS A 117 -13.88 -5.90 10.80
N HIS A 118 -12.84 -5.16 11.23
CA HIS A 118 -11.53 -5.15 10.59
C HIS A 118 -10.94 -6.56 10.50
N LEU A 119 -10.94 -7.31 11.60
CA LEU A 119 -10.39 -8.67 11.64
C LEU A 119 -11.06 -9.59 10.60
N VAL A 120 -12.39 -9.60 10.58
CA VAL A 120 -13.18 -10.44 9.66
C VAL A 120 -12.92 -10.04 8.20
N VAL A 121 -12.99 -8.73 7.90
CA VAL A 121 -12.83 -8.23 6.52
C VAL A 121 -11.39 -8.41 6.05
N HIS A 122 -10.39 -8.17 6.91
CA HIS A 122 -8.98 -8.35 6.60
C HIS A 122 -8.66 -9.81 6.29
N PHE A 123 -9.05 -10.74 7.16
CA PHE A 123 -8.82 -12.18 6.93
C PHE A 123 -9.54 -12.69 5.68
N THR A 124 -10.75 -12.19 5.42
CA THR A 124 -11.46 -12.51 4.18
C THR A 124 -10.72 -12.01 2.96
N ALA A 125 -10.21 -10.75 2.97
CA ALA A 125 -9.44 -10.18 1.87
C ALA A 125 -8.12 -10.94 1.63
N VAL A 126 -7.45 -11.41 2.69
CA VAL A 126 -6.25 -12.26 2.61
C VAL A 126 -6.57 -13.64 2.03
N SER A 127 -7.74 -14.21 2.37
CA SER A 127 -8.13 -15.59 2.02
C SER A 127 -8.68 -15.75 0.61
N ILE A 128 -9.28 -14.68 0.05
CA ILE A 128 -9.84 -14.74 -1.30
C ILE A 128 -8.72 -14.90 -2.33
N ASP A 129 -8.95 -15.81 -3.28
CA ASP A 129 -8.15 -15.90 -4.49
C ASP A 129 -8.66 -14.89 -5.53
N PRO A 130 -7.91 -13.81 -5.86
CA PRO A 130 -8.31 -12.80 -6.82
C PRO A 130 -8.01 -13.17 -8.27
N ALA A 131 -7.49 -14.37 -8.55
CA ALA A 131 -7.12 -14.80 -9.88
C ALA A 131 -8.29 -14.73 -10.87
N ASP A 132 -7.96 -14.58 -12.16
CA ASP A 132 -8.91 -14.71 -13.27
C ASP A 132 -9.60 -16.07 -13.24
N ALA A 133 -10.84 -16.14 -13.75
CA ALA A 133 -11.64 -17.36 -13.76
C ALA A 133 -10.91 -18.51 -14.46
N SER A 134 -10.33 -18.25 -15.64
CA SER A 134 -9.59 -19.25 -16.42
C SER A 134 -8.40 -19.82 -15.65
N VAL A 135 -7.65 -18.97 -14.91
CA VAL A 135 -6.53 -19.42 -14.08
C VAL A 135 -7.01 -20.32 -12.93
N ARG A 136 -8.16 -19.99 -12.33
CA ARG A 136 -8.75 -20.79 -11.23
C ARG A 136 -9.31 -22.12 -11.69
N GLU A 137 -9.91 -22.15 -12.88
CA GLU A 137 -10.48 -23.37 -13.49
C GLU A 137 -9.38 -24.37 -13.83
N ASN A 138 -8.24 -23.92 -14.33
CA ASN A 138 -7.05 -24.73 -14.57
C ASN A 138 -6.36 -25.23 -13.28
N LYS A 139 -6.93 -24.94 -12.09
CA LYS A 139 -6.53 -25.43 -10.76
C LYS A 139 -5.04 -25.29 -10.44
N TYR A 140 -4.34 -24.37 -11.11
CA TYR A 140 -2.89 -24.19 -10.97
C TYR A 140 -2.07 -25.48 -11.25
N LEU A 141 -2.61 -26.39 -12.07
CA LEU A 141 -2.01 -27.71 -12.34
C LEU A 141 -0.92 -27.66 -13.41
N GLY A 142 -0.85 -26.58 -14.20
CA GLY A 142 0.19 -26.40 -15.22
C GLY A 142 1.50 -25.96 -14.60
N GLN A 143 2.60 -26.51 -15.10
CA GLN A 143 3.93 -25.90 -14.92
C GLN A 143 3.90 -24.53 -15.58
N LEU A 144 4.18 -23.47 -14.82
CA LEU A 144 4.25 -22.12 -15.37
C LEU A 144 5.38 -22.07 -16.43
N THR A 145 5.06 -21.56 -17.58
CA THR A 145 6.03 -21.40 -18.66
C THR A 145 6.96 -20.24 -18.35
N THR A 146 8.25 -20.39 -18.68
CA THR A 146 9.19 -19.27 -18.57
C THR A 146 8.93 -18.28 -19.70
N PHE A 147 8.67 -17.02 -19.35
CA PHE A 147 8.44 -15.96 -20.32
C PHE A 147 9.74 -15.61 -21.06
N SER A 148 9.76 -15.81 -22.38
CA SER A 148 10.87 -15.40 -23.25
C SER A 148 10.54 -14.06 -23.92
N ARG A 149 11.35 -13.03 -23.64
CA ARG A 149 11.24 -11.71 -24.29
C ARG A 149 11.65 -11.72 -25.76
N ASP A 150 12.36 -12.74 -26.19
CA ASP A 150 12.78 -12.88 -27.58
C ASP A 150 11.62 -13.35 -28.47
N GLN A 151 10.64 -14.02 -27.90
CA GLN A 151 9.46 -14.55 -28.59
C GLN A 151 8.22 -13.65 -28.46
N HIS A 152 8.07 -12.94 -27.33
CA HIS A 152 6.88 -12.16 -27.02
C HIS A 152 7.22 -10.78 -26.47
N PHE A 153 6.56 -9.74 -26.97
CA PHE A 153 6.74 -8.36 -26.50
C PHE A 153 6.10 -8.12 -25.14
N HIS A 154 4.96 -8.75 -24.88
CA HIS A 154 4.20 -8.61 -23.65
C HIS A 154 3.83 -9.97 -23.07
N VAL A 155 3.68 -10.02 -21.74
CA VAL A 155 3.25 -11.24 -21.03
C VAL A 155 1.83 -11.66 -21.43
N ILE A 156 0.97 -10.69 -21.72
CA ILE A 156 -0.40 -10.93 -22.23
C ILE A 156 -0.51 -10.29 -23.60
N GLU A 157 -0.75 -11.11 -24.62
CA GLU A 157 -1.00 -10.70 -26.00
C GLU A 157 -2.30 -11.34 -26.49
N ASN A 158 -3.14 -10.59 -27.19
CA ASN A 158 -4.42 -11.06 -27.72
C ASN A 158 -5.32 -11.77 -26.67
N ARG A 159 -5.28 -11.32 -25.42
CA ARG A 159 -5.94 -11.92 -24.23
C ARG A 159 -5.38 -13.28 -23.81
N HIS A 160 -4.27 -13.74 -24.38
CA HIS A 160 -3.57 -14.94 -23.95
C HIS A 160 -2.39 -14.57 -23.06
N CYS A 161 -2.26 -15.20 -21.90
CA CYS A 161 -1.12 -15.04 -21.01
C CYS A 161 -0.10 -16.15 -21.24
N HIS A 162 1.08 -15.81 -21.78
CA HIS A 162 2.14 -16.77 -22.10
C HIS A 162 2.81 -17.42 -20.88
N VAL A 163 2.64 -16.85 -19.67
CA VAL A 163 3.15 -17.44 -18.42
C VAL A 163 2.15 -18.41 -17.82
N CYS A 164 0.87 -18.03 -17.75
CA CYS A 164 -0.18 -18.86 -17.20
C CYS A 164 -0.72 -19.88 -18.23
N ASP A 165 -0.40 -19.71 -19.49
CA ASP A 165 -0.87 -20.51 -20.63
C ASP A 165 -2.39 -20.64 -20.67
N VAL A 166 -3.09 -19.48 -20.52
CA VAL A 166 -4.56 -19.39 -20.52
C VAL A 166 -5.02 -18.09 -21.15
N ASP A 167 -6.23 -18.14 -21.71
CA ASP A 167 -6.93 -16.94 -22.15
C ASP A 167 -7.54 -16.23 -20.95
N VAL A 168 -7.37 -14.90 -20.87
CA VAL A 168 -7.77 -14.09 -19.73
C VAL A 168 -8.73 -12.98 -20.12
N SER A 169 -9.44 -12.45 -19.14
CA SER A 169 -10.34 -11.31 -19.31
C SER A 169 -9.61 -10.08 -19.81
N SER A 170 -10.29 -9.18 -20.53
CA SER A 170 -9.69 -7.97 -21.10
C SER A 170 -9.05 -7.03 -20.07
N LYS A 171 -9.55 -7.05 -18.83
CA LYS A 171 -9.03 -6.25 -17.69
C LYS A 171 -8.02 -7.00 -16.82
N SER A 172 -7.65 -8.22 -17.19
CA SER A 172 -6.69 -9.01 -16.44
C SER A 172 -5.26 -8.57 -16.69
N LYS A 173 -4.45 -8.62 -15.63
CA LYS A 173 -3.00 -8.40 -15.67
C LYS A 173 -2.28 -9.53 -14.96
N HIS A 174 -1.10 -9.90 -15.46
CA HIS A 174 -0.24 -10.88 -14.80
C HIS A 174 0.57 -10.19 -13.68
N CYS A 175 0.44 -10.70 -12.47
CA CYS A 175 1.24 -10.26 -11.33
C CYS A 175 2.47 -11.15 -11.18
N GLY A 176 3.67 -10.60 -11.38
CA GLY A 176 4.92 -11.35 -11.24
C GLY A 176 5.20 -11.83 -9.80
N THR A 177 4.72 -11.12 -8.77
CA THR A 177 4.89 -11.52 -7.37
C THR A 177 4.03 -12.74 -6.99
N CYS A 178 2.77 -12.77 -7.47
CA CYS A 178 1.87 -13.90 -7.23
C CYS A 178 1.98 -14.97 -8.32
N ASN A 179 2.63 -14.64 -9.42
CA ASN A 179 2.81 -15.47 -10.61
C ASN A 179 1.49 -16.02 -11.16
N LYS A 180 0.50 -15.13 -11.31
CA LYS A 180 -0.85 -15.43 -11.82
C LYS A 180 -1.51 -14.21 -12.43
N CYS A 181 -2.46 -14.43 -13.34
CA CYS A 181 -3.33 -13.38 -13.85
C CYS A 181 -4.48 -13.08 -12.89
N VAL A 182 -4.76 -11.79 -12.70
CA VAL A 182 -5.80 -11.28 -11.80
C VAL A 182 -6.77 -10.42 -12.59
N CYS A 183 -8.06 -10.73 -12.49
CA CYS A 183 -9.12 -9.97 -13.15
C CYS A 183 -9.32 -8.62 -12.46
N GLY A 184 -9.40 -7.54 -13.27
CA GLY A 184 -9.54 -6.18 -12.71
C GLY A 184 -8.39 -5.84 -11.77
N PHE A 185 -7.16 -6.20 -12.12
CA PHE A 185 -5.97 -5.99 -11.30
C PHE A 185 -5.80 -4.52 -10.91
N ASP A 186 -5.73 -4.26 -9.62
CA ASP A 186 -5.44 -2.95 -9.06
C ASP A 186 -3.95 -2.84 -8.67
N HIS A 187 -3.50 -3.65 -7.72
CA HIS A 187 -2.11 -3.73 -7.27
C HIS A 187 -1.82 -5.05 -6.52
N HIS A 188 -0.54 -5.34 -6.27
CA HIS A 188 -0.13 -6.38 -5.32
C HIS A 188 0.09 -5.75 -3.95
N CYS A 189 -0.73 -6.11 -2.98
CA CYS A 189 -0.67 -5.55 -1.62
C CYS A 189 0.26 -6.38 -0.73
N LYS A 190 1.39 -5.80 -0.32
CA LYS A 190 2.36 -6.45 0.58
C LYS A 190 1.79 -6.69 1.98
N TRP A 191 0.85 -5.84 2.43
CA TRP A 191 0.18 -5.96 3.73
C TRP A 191 -0.81 -7.12 3.79
N LEU A 192 -1.50 -7.40 2.68
CA LEU A 192 -2.35 -8.59 2.53
C LEU A 192 -1.56 -9.80 2.05
N ASN A 193 -0.32 -9.59 1.57
CA ASN A 193 0.47 -10.59 0.86
C ASN A 193 -0.31 -11.23 -0.30
N ASN A 194 -1.20 -10.48 -0.91
CA ASN A 194 -2.14 -10.91 -1.94
C ASN A 194 -2.36 -9.80 -2.98
N CYS A 195 -2.81 -10.16 -4.18
CA CYS A 195 -3.25 -9.16 -5.13
C CYS A 195 -4.61 -8.59 -4.74
N VAL A 196 -4.80 -7.31 -4.99
CA VAL A 196 -6.09 -6.63 -4.96
C VAL A 196 -6.59 -6.52 -6.40
N GLY A 197 -7.82 -6.98 -6.63
CA GLY A 197 -8.49 -6.97 -7.91
C GLY A 197 -10.00 -6.97 -7.74
N GLU A 198 -10.73 -7.19 -8.82
CA GLU A 198 -12.21 -7.07 -8.84
C GLU A 198 -12.90 -7.84 -7.69
N ARG A 199 -12.39 -9.03 -7.32
CA ARG A 199 -13.00 -9.91 -6.34
C ARG A 199 -12.86 -9.48 -4.88
N ASN A 200 -11.79 -8.77 -4.54
CA ASN A 200 -11.47 -8.39 -3.15
C ASN A 200 -11.20 -6.90 -2.94
N TYR A 201 -11.39 -6.05 -3.95
CA TYR A 201 -11.17 -4.61 -3.85
C TYR A 201 -11.98 -3.95 -2.73
N TRP A 202 -13.30 -4.24 -2.66
CA TRP A 202 -14.17 -3.69 -1.64
C TRP A 202 -13.83 -4.20 -0.24
N LEU A 203 -13.38 -5.44 -0.10
CA LEU A 203 -12.92 -5.97 1.18
C LEU A 203 -11.63 -5.29 1.63
N PHE A 204 -10.69 -5.07 0.71
CA PHE A 204 -9.50 -4.28 0.98
C PHE A 204 -9.87 -2.87 1.47
N LEU A 205 -10.74 -2.17 0.78
CA LEU A 205 -11.15 -0.81 1.15
C LEU A 205 -11.87 -0.77 2.51
N ASN A 206 -12.81 -1.69 2.76
CA ASN A 206 -13.49 -1.81 4.05
C ASN A 206 -12.52 -2.17 5.19
N SER A 207 -11.49 -2.97 4.92
CA SER A 207 -10.44 -3.25 5.91
C SER A 207 -9.70 -1.98 6.31
N VAL A 208 -9.35 -1.11 5.36
CA VAL A 208 -8.71 0.19 5.63
C VAL A 208 -9.64 1.11 6.44
N ILE A 209 -10.90 1.23 6.02
CA ILE A 209 -11.89 2.10 6.69
C ILE A 209 -12.13 1.64 8.13
N SER A 210 -12.37 0.35 8.35
CA SER A 210 -12.64 -0.19 9.69
C SER A 210 -11.43 -0.07 10.62
N ALA A 211 -10.21 -0.22 10.10
CA ALA A 211 -8.98 0.01 10.87
C ALA A 211 -8.88 1.48 11.33
N ILE A 212 -9.11 2.44 10.42
CA ILE A 212 -9.07 3.87 10.75
C ILE A 212 -10.11 4.19 11.82
N LEU A 213 -11.37 3.76 11.66
CA LEU A 213 -12.45 4.05 12.62
C LEU A 213 -12.16 3.45 13.99
N GLY A 214 -11.72 2.20 14.05
CA GLY A 214 -11.37 1.55 15.32
C GLY A 214 -10.20 2.25 16.02
N LEU A 215 -9.15 2.60 15.28
CA LEU A 215 -7.98 3.29 15.83
C LEU A 215 -8.30 4.71 16.28
N VAL A 216 -9.11 5.47 15.55
CA VAL A 216 -9.52 6.82 15.94
C VAL A 216 -10.29 6.79 17.27
N LEU A 217 -11.23 5.85 17.43
CA LEU A 217 -11.94 5.70 18.71
C LEU A 217 -10.99 5.31 19.85
N LEU A 218 -10.05 4.41 19.58
CA LEU A 218 -9.06 4.01 20.57
C LEU A 218 -8.10 5.15 20.95
N LEU A 219 -7.73 5.99 19.98
CA LEU A 219 -6.95 7.21 20.24
C LEU A 219 -7.69 8.21 21.11
N PHE A 220 -9.00 8.41 20.91
CA PHE A 220 -9.79 9.26 21.80
C PHE A 220 -9.75 8.74 23.25
N ILE A 221 -9.87 7.42 23.45
CA ILE A 221 -9.74 6.80 24.79
C ILE A 221 -8.35 7.03 25.35
N ALA A 222 -7.31 6.81 24.56
CA ALA A 222 -5.92 6.96 25.00
C ALA A 222 -5.59 8.41 25.39
N PHE A 223 -6.05 9.38 24.61
CA PHE A 223 -5.91 10.80 24.96
C PHE A 223 -6.70 11.17 26.21
N TYR A 224 -7.92 10.69 26.36
CA TYR A 224 -8.71 10.91 27.57
C TYR A 224 -7.98 10.37 28.81
N VAL A 225 -7.51 9.12 28.78
CA VAL A 225 -6.76 8.52 29.88
C VAL A 225 -5.48 9.30 30.17
N LEU A 226 -4.75 9.73 29.13
CA LEU A 226 -3.52 10.51 29.31
C LEU A 226 -3.80 11.86 29.99
N VAL A 227 -4.85 12.58 29.58
CA VAL A 227 -5.23 13.88 30.16
C VAL A 227 -5.69 13.72 31.60
N GLU A 228 -6.63 12.80 31.87
CA GLU A 228 -7.17 12.57 33.21
C GLU A 228 -6.10 12.09 34.19
N PHE A 229 -5.10 11.37 33.71
CA PHE A 229 -3.98 10.95 34.54
C PHE A 229 -3.25 12.14 35.20
N PHE A 230 -3.16 13.28 34.53
CA PHE A 230 -2.53 14.50 35.08
C PHE A 230 -3.51 15.46 35.71
N VAL A 231 -4.77 15.48 35.31
CA VAL A 231 -5.80 16.42 35.81
C VAL A 231 -6.49 15.85 37.03
N ASN A 232 -7.01 14.63 36.93
CA ASN A 232 -7.73 13.97 38.01
C ASN A 232 -7.56 12.44 37.98
N PRO A 233 -6.45 11.90 38.47
CA PRO A 233 -6.17 10.47 38.44
C PRO A 233 -7.21 9.60 39.16
N MET A 234 -7.96 10.17 40.07
CA MET A 234 -9.02 9.45 40.78
C MET A 234 -10.17 9.02 39.87
N MET A 235 -10.42 9.74 38.79
CA MET A 235 -11.43 9.38 37.79
C MET A 235 -11.07 8.10 37.03
N LEU A 236 -9.78 7.75 36.95
CA LEU A 236 -9.30 6.53 36.33
C LEU A 236 -9.26 5.33 37.29
N ARG A 237 -9.49 5.54 38.56
CA ARG A 237 -9.45 4.55 39.66
C ARG A 237 -10.86 4.18 40.18
N THR A 238 -11.86 4.19 39.32
CA THR A 238 -13.26 3.94 39.69
C THR A 238 -13.61 2.45 39.83
N ASN A 239 -12.73 1.55 39.45
CA ASN A 239 -12.95 0.11 39.54
C ASN A 239 -12.84 -0.37 40.99
N GLN A 240 -13.67 -1.37 41.40
CA GLN A 240 -13.71 -1.93 42.75
C GLN A 240 -12.33 -2.40 43.26
N HIS A 241 -11.44 -2.85 42.39
CA HIS A 241 -10.09 -3.27 42.76
C HIS A 241 -9.24 -2.14 43.36
N PHE A 242 -9.56 -0.87 43.04
CA PHE A 242 -8.88 0.28 43.64
C PHE A 242 -9.44 0.69 44.99
N GLU A 243 -10.63 0.19 45.42
CA GLU A 243 -11.19 0.52 46.72
C GLU A 243 -10.33 0.02 47.87
N VAL A 244 -9.64 -1.11 47.69
CA VAL A 244 -8.73 -1.70 48.68
C VAL A 244 -7.45 -0.84 48.83
N LEU A 245 -7.07 -0.08 47.81
CA LEU A 245 -5.84 0.72 47.73
C LEU A 245 -6.10 2.24 47.89
N LYS A 246 -7.13 2.65 48.61
CA LYS A 246 -7.46 4.08 48.80
C LYS A 246 -6.29 4.93 49.34
N ASN A 247 -5.38 4.30 50.07
CA ASN A 247 -4.26 4.98 50.73
C ASN A 247 -2.93 4.86 49.95
N ASP A 248 -2.89 4.05 48.90
CA ASP A 248 -1.70 3.86 48.06
C ASP A 248 -1.98 4.35 46.65
N THR A 249 -1.46 5.52 46.30
CA THR A 249 -1.64 6.20 45.01
C THR A 249 -0.69 5.70 43.96
N ASP A 250 0.34 4.95 44.32
CA ASP A 250 1.43 4.57 43.44
C ASP A 250 1.15 3.26 42.68
N ILE A 251 0.25 2.42 43.21
CA ILE A 251 -0.11 1.14 42.63
C ILE A 251 -1.31 1.29 41.68
N TRP A 252 -1.19 0.75 40.48
CA TRP A 252 -2.21 0.72 39.45
C TRP A 252 -2.51 -0.73 39.04
N PHE A 253 -3.75 -0.98 38.60
CA PHE A 253 -4.15 -2.28 38.06
C PHE A 253 -4.42 -2.18 36.56
N VAL A 254 -3.93 -3.18 35.81
CA VAL A 254 -4.21 -3.37 34.38
C VAL A 254 -4.89 -4.72 34.17
N PHE A 255 -5.47 -4.93 32.98
CA PHE A 255 -6.24 -6.14 32.61
C PHE A 255 -7.47 -6.41 33.50
N LEU A 256 -8.09 -5.33 33.98
CA LEU A 256 -9.32 -5.40 34.77
C LEU A 256 -10.53 -5.82 33.91
N PRO A 257 -11.54 -6.51 34.49
CA PRO A 257 -11.53 -7.16 35.78
C PRO A 257 -10.99 -8.58 35.75
N ALA A 258 -10.66 -9.14 34.57
CA ALA A 258 -10.46 -10.57 34.37
C ALA A 258 -9.15 -11.12 34.98
N ALA A 259 -8.06 -10.33 34.89
CA ALA A 259 -6.74 -10.74 35.36
C ALA A 259 -5.98 -9.50 35.91
N PRO A 260 -6.37 -8.96 37.09
CA PRO A 260 -5.74 -7.76 37.62
C PRO A 260 -4.25 -7.99 37.87
N ILE A 261 -3.43 -7.19 37.23
CA ILE A 261 -1.96 -7.19 37.40
C ILE A 261 -1.57 -5.84 37.99
N GLU A 262 -0.85 -5.86 39.09
CA GLU A 262 -0.28 -4.65 39.70
C GLU A 262 0.80 -4.06 38.81
N THR A 263 0.76 -2.76 38.62
CA THR A 263 1.72 -2.01 37.84
C THR A 263 1.94 -0.62 38.42
N GLN A 264 2.96 0.06 37.95
CA GLN A 264 3.28 1.44 38.34
C GLN A 264 2.75 2.45 37.32
N ALA A 265 2.41 3.65 37.79
CA ALA A 265 1.97 4.77 36.98
C ALA A 265 2.82 5.04 35.71
N PRO A 266 4.18 5.09 35.79
CA PRO A 266 5.01 5.34 34.61
C PRO A 266 4.81 4.32 33.50
N ALA A 267 4.55 3.05 33.82
CA ALA A 267 4.35 2.01 32.82
C ALA A 267 3.07 2.28 31.98
N ILE A 268 1.98 2.67 32.62
CA ILE A 268 0.72 3.03 31.94
C ILE A 268 0.93 4.23 31.03
N LEU A 269 1.61 5.27 31.50
CA LEU A 269 1.91 6.47 30.72
C LEU A 269 2.77 6.17 29.47
N VAL A 270 3.81 5.36 29.65
CA VAL A 270 4.67 4.95 28.53
C VAL A 270 3.87 4.15 27.50
N LEU A 271 3.07 3.18 27.94
CA LEU A 271 2.24 2.37 27.02
C LEU A 271 1.18 3.22 26.31
N ALA A 272 0.52 4.13 27.03
CA ALA A 272 -0.43 5.07 26.43
C ALA A 272 0.26 5.99 25.42
N GLY A 273 1.45 6.53 25.73
CA GLY A 273 2.25 7.36 24.83
C GLY A 273 2.68 6.62 23.58
N ILE A 274 3.16 5.37 23.69
CA ILE A 274 3.52 4.53 22.54
C ILE A 274 2.27 4.25 21.69
N LEU A 275 1.13 3.91 22.32
CA LEU A 275 -0.11 3.67 21.58
C LEU A 275 -0.55 4.91 20.81
N ILE A 276 -0.49 6.09 21.42
CA ILE A 276 -0.85 7.35 20.75
C ILE A 276 0.09 7.62 19.57
N LEU A 277 1.39 7.50 19.75
CA LEU A 277 2.38 7.75 18.69
C LEU A 277 2.18 6.79 17.50
N LEU A 278 2.15 5.49 17.77
CA LEU A 278 1.95 4.47 16.72
C LEU A 278 0.56 4.57 16.10
N GLY A 279 -0.47 4.86 16.89
CA GLY A 279 -1.84 5.03 16.42
C GLY A 279 -1.98 6.23 15.49
N LEU A 280 -1.44 7.39 15.85
CA LEU A 280 -1.44 8.58 14.99
C LEU A 280 -0.69 8.31 13.68
N LEU A 281 0.50 7.71 13.75
CA LEU A 281 1.26 7.35 12.55
C LEU A 281 0.44 6.41 11.65
N THR A 282 -0.16 5.38 12.22
CA THR A 282 -0.97 4.41 11.47
C THR A 282 -2.21 5.07 10.84
N VAL A 283 -2.93 5.92 11.57
CA VAL A 283 -4.11 6.64 11.05
C VAL A 283 -3.73 7.59 9.92
N ILE A 284 -2.60 8.30 10.03
CA ILE A 284 -2.12 9.20 8.97
C ILE A 284 -1.79 8.39 7.71
N LEU A 285 -1.06 7.28 7.82
CA LEU A 285 -0.68 6.44 6.68
C LEU A 285 -1.90 5.79 6.02
N LEU A 286 -2.80 5.19 6.81
CA LEU A 286 -4.03 4.59 6.29
C LEU A 286 -4.99 5.64 5.74
N GLY A 287 -5.08 6.82 6.35
CA GLY A 287 -5.87 7.95 5.87
C GLY A 287 -5.38 8.44 4.50
N HIS A 288 -4.06 8.58 4.34
CA HIS A 288 -3.47 8.92 3.04
C HIS A 288 -3.78 7.84 1.97
N LEU A 289 -3.64 6.57 2.33
CA LEU A 289 -3.99 5.45 1.46
C LEU A 289 -5.47 5.49 1.06
N LEU A 290 -6.37 5.73 2.01
CA LEU A 290 -7.80 5.84 1.76
C LEU A 290 -8.13 6.99 0.81
N ILE A 291 -7.57 8.19 1.05
CA ILE A 291 -7.76 9.36 0.19
C ILE A 291 -7.27 9.07 -1.23
N PHE A 292 -6.12 8.41 -1.37
CA PHE A 292 -5.58 8.01 -2.66
C PHE A 292 -6.54 7.07 -3.41
N HIS A 293 -7.08 6.04 -2.76
CA HIS A 293 -8.05 5.14 -3.39
C HIS A 293 -9.40 5.82 -3.71
N ILE A 294 -9.87 6.75 -2.86
CA ILE A 294 -11.04 7.58 -3.17
C ILE A 294 -10.80 8.42 -4.44
N TYR A 295 -9.61 9.04 -4.54
CA TYR A 295 -9.22 9.79 -5.74
C TYR A 295 -9.21 8.90 -7.00
N LEU A 296 -8.66 7.67 -6.91
CA LEU A 296 -8.66 6.72 -8.02
C LEU A 296 -10.09 6.33 -8.44
N MET A 297 -10.95 6.01 -7.47
CA MET A 297 -12.37 5.68 -7.74
C MET A 297 -13.11 6.84 -8.40
N TRP A 298 -12.88 8.07 -7.94
CA TRP A 298 -13.47 9.27 -8.54
C TRP A 298 -13.09 9.43 -10.02
N ASN A 299 -11.82 9.16 -10.33
CA ASN A 299 -11.30 9.22 -11.69
C ASN A 299 -11.53 7.94 -12.51
N LYS A 300 -12.19 6.93 -11.94
CA LYS A 300 -12.44 5.61 -12.56
C LYS A 300 -11.14 4.92 -13.04
N LEU A 301 -10.07 5.06 -12.28
CA LEU A 301 -8.75 4.48 -12.56
C LEU A 301 -8.43 3.40 -11.53
N THR A 302 -7.72 2.37 -11.97
CA THR A 302 -7.01 1.45 -11.07
C THR A 302 -5.64 2.02 -10.69
N THR A 303 -5.08 1.55 -9.58
CA THR A 303 -3.70 1.90 -9.19
C THR A 303 -2.71 1.58 -10.30
N TYR A 304 -2.87 0.45 -10.98
CA TYR A 304 -2.05 0.07 -12.12
C TYR A 304 -2.11 1.09 -13.26
N GLU A 305 -3.32 1.49 -13.68
CA GLU A 305 -3.52 2.47 -14.75
C GLU A 305 -2.93 3.83 -14.38
N TYR A 306 -3.10 4.26 -13.14
CA TYR A 306 -2.50 5.49 -12.63
C TYR A 306 -0.97 5.47 -12.74
N ILE A 307 -0.33 4.38 -12.30
CA ILE A 307 1.14 4.23 -12.39
C ILE A 307 1.62 4.25 -13.85
N VAL A 308 0.92 3.53 -14.73
CA VAL A 308 1.27 3.48 -16.16
C VAL A 308 1.16 4.86 -16.82
N GLN A 309 0.13 5.65 -16.46
CA GLN A 309 -0.02 7.02 -16.97
C GLN A 309 1.05 7.98 -16.47
N GLN A 310 1.62 7.75 -15.30
CA GLN A 310 2.66 8.61 -14.73
C GLN A 310 4.08 8.33 -15.29
N ARG A 311 4.35 7.11 -15.76
CA ARG A 311 5.68 6.73 -16.29
C ARG A 311 6.21 7.64 -17.41
N PRO A 312 5.45 7.98 -18.46
CA PRO A 312 5.94 8.87 -19.52
C PRO A 312 6.28 10.28 -19.01
N ARG A 313 5.54 10.77 -18.01
CA ARG A 313 5.80 12.09 -17.41
C ARG A 313 7.09 12.11 -16.60
N GLN A 314 7.48 11.00 -16.02
CA GLN A 314 8.73 10.88 -15.25
C GLN A 314 9.93 10.74 -16.17
N GLU A 315 9.84 9.87 -17.17
CA GLU A 315 10.90 9.74 -18.19
C GLU A 315 11.21 11.10 -18.84
N MET A 316 10.17 11.91 -19.11
CA MET A 316 10.33 13.25 -19.68
C MET A 316 10.97 14.24 -18.69
N LYS A 317 10.65 14.14 -17.37
CA LYS A 317 11.29 14.96 -16.33
C LYS A 317 12.75 14.58 -16.12
N GLU A 318 13.07 13.29 -16.15
CA GLU A 318 14.46 12.80 -16.02
C GLU A 318 15.30 13.21 -17.23
N VAL A 319 14.77 13.10 -18.44
CA VAL A 319 15.42 13.59 -19.68
C VAL A 319 15.66 15.11 -19.62
N ASN A 320 14.68 15.90 -19.18
CA ASN A 320 14.85 17.35 -19.03
C ASN A 320 15.89 17.68 -17.95
N LYS A 321 15.88 16.96 -16.81
CA LYS A 321 16.87 17.15 -15.75
C LYS A 321 18.28 16.78 -16.21
N GLN A 322 18.45 15.75 -17.05
CA GLN A 322 19.72 15.40 -17.67
C GLN A 322 20.14 16.44 -18.73
N LEU A 323 19.20 17.02 -19.46
CA LEU A 323 19.48 18.08 -20.43
C LEU A 323 19.90 19.39 -19.73
N GLU A 324 19.29 19.73 -18.57
CA GLU A 324 19.69 20.87 -17.75
C GLU A 324 21.03 20.66 -17.02
N SER A 325 21.41 19.42 -16.77
CA SER A 325 22.70 19.06 -16.14
C SER A 325 23.85 18.90 -17.13
N CYS A 326 23.62 18.97 -18.45
CA CYS A 326 24.69 19.08 -19.44
C CYS A 326 25.29 20.47 -19.37
N PRO A 327 26.58 20.63 -19.03
CA PRO A 327 27.21 21.94 -19.00
C PRO A 327 27.23 22.53 -20.43
N PRO A 328 26.90 23.83 -20.60
CA PRO A 328 27.14 24.52 -21.84
C PRO A 328 28.66 24.48 -22.15
N PRO A 329 29.09 24.49 -23.41
CA PRO A 329 30.50 24.40 -23.75
C PRO A 329 31.26 25.54 -23.09
N VAL A 330 32.19 25.13 -22.27
CA VAL A 330 33.14 25.80 -21.40
C VAL A 330 33.42 27.28 -21.63
N ARG A 331 33.14 28.10 -20.63
CA ARG A 331 34.07 29.13 -20.14
C ARG A 331 34.17 29.00 -18.63
N PRO A 332 35.38 29.10 -18.02
CA PRO A 332 35.58 28.79 -16.61
C PRO A 332 35.26 29.98 -15.72
N THR A 333 34.54 29.80 -14.62
CA THR A 333 34.83 30.32 -13.28
C THR A 333 33.67 30.14 -12.29
N GLN A 334 34.03 29.62 -11.16
CA GLN A 334 33.55 29.83 -9.78
C GLN A 334 32.32 29.09 -9.23
N GLU A 335 32.62 28.55 -8.08
CA GLU A 335 31.87 27.82 -7.07
C GLU A 335 30.50 28.41 -6.65
N GLY A 336 29.57 27.53 -6.30
CA GLY A 336 28.30 27.91 -5.65
C GLY A 336 27.45 26.70 -5.22
N ASN A 337 27.54 26.35 -3.96
CA ASN A 337 26.67 25.61 -3.03
C ASN A 337 25.40 24.91 -3.55
N SER A 338 25.37 23.60 -3.39
CA SER A 338 24.22 22.73 -3.49
C SER A 338 23.28 22.90 -2.29
N LEU A 339 22.08 23.37 -2.52
CA LEU A 339 20.99 23.42 -1.55
C LEU A 339 20.13 22.16 -1.71
N CYS A 340 20.07 21.33 -0.68
CA CYS A 340 19.20 20.15 -0.63
C CYS A 340 17.73 20.58 -0.62
N LEU A 341 16.98 20.24 -1.67
CA LEU A 341 15.56 20.46 -1.77
C LEU A 341 14.80 19.29 -1.12
N LEU A 342 13.84 19.64 -0.25
CA LEU A 342 12.86 18.72 0.34
C LEU A 342 12.08 17.97 -0.75
N PRO A 343 11.73 16.69 -0.54
CA PRO A 343 11.02 15.89 -1.54
C PRO A 343 9.63 16.50 -1.83
N SER A 344 9.29 16.59 -3.11
CA SER A 344 7.99 17.08 -3.56
C SER A 344 6.86 16.11 -3.17
N PRO A 345 5.59 16.55 -3.03
CA PRO A 345 4.44 15.69 -2.70
C PRO A 345 4.28 14.47 -3.62
N VAL A 346 4.80 14.54 -4.84
CA VAL A 346 4.81 13.44 -5.80
C VAL A 346 5.75 12.32 -5.38
N GLN A 347 6.91 12.65 -4.76
CA GLN A 347 7.86 11.66 -4.25
C GLN A 347 7.32 10.89 -3.04
N LEU A 348 6.52 11.54 -2.19
CA LEU A 348 5.88 10.89 -1.04
C LEU A 348 4.84 9.84 -1.50
N ASN A 349 4.09 10.13 -2.57
CA ASN A 349 3.15 9.18 -3.17
C ASN A 349 3.86 7.94 -3.75
N TYR A 350 5.08 8.10 -4.29
CA TYR A 350 5.87 6.96 -4.79
C TYR A 350 6.41 6.08 -3.67
N LEU A 351 6.94 6.68 -2.60
CA LEU A 351 7.39 5.93 -1.42
C LEU A 351 6.26 5.13 -0.78
N LEU A 352 5.04 5.68 -0.75
CA LEU A 352 3.85 4.98 -0.26
C LEU A 352 3.36 3.89 -1.22
N LEU A 353 3.50 4.09 -2.55
CA LEU A 353 3.22 3.07 -3.56
C LEU A 353 4.24 1.91 -3.55
N GLU A 354 5.49 2.16 -3.16
CA GLU A 354 6.47 1.09 -2.92
C GLU A 354 6.18 0.29 -1.64
N LEU A 355 5.47 0.87 -0.69
CA LEU A 355 5.01 0.20 0.53
C LEU A 355 3.72 -0.61 0.33
N LEU A 356 2.96 -0.32 -0.74
CA LEU A 356 1.80 -1.11 -1.17
C LEU A 356 2.23 -2.32 -1.99
#